data_82148f5af67aadc55ca5ac7f411d0338
#
_entry.id   82148f5af67aadc55ca5ac7f411d0338
#
_cell.length_a   1.000
_cell.length_b   1.000
_cell.length_c   1.000
_cell.angle_alpha   90.00
_cell.angle_beta   90.00
_cell.angle_gamma   90.00
#
_symmetry.space_group_name_H-M   'P 1'
#
loop_
_entity.id
_entity.type
_entity.pdbx_description
1 polymer ?
#
loop_
_entity_poly.entity_id
_entity_poly.type
_entity_poly.pdbx_seq_one_letter_code
_entity_poly.pdbx_strand_id
1 'polypeptide(L)'
;IMHIDIDYVYDEDKEQQRQNIQALLKRINVVQPNTIFLQAFADPDANGSADQVYFKNRHIPLRDNLFPTLVSQIRSTTQVKHIYAWLPLMAWEFPKRYKLSYVSHSAGGKQGYIRVSPFDPQNLKYVSEIYLDFMQSNSVDGILYHDDVTLSDYEDSSNIAKKMYQSWGFNSDQLLKQSKHPKPSQLAKFKTAYLDQFAEGISKIIKQQQPN
;
A
#
# COMPACT_ATOMS: atom_id res chain seq x y z
N ILE A 1 16.51 6.62 -11.34
CA ILE A 1 15.14 6.34 -10.85
C ILE A 1 14.47 7.68 -10.55
N MET A 2 13.20 7.81 -10.92
CA MET A 2 12.36 8.96 -10.56
C MET A 2 11.11 8.45 -9.83
N HIS A 3 10.78 9.05 -8.69
CA HIS A 3 9.54 8.78 -7.97
C HIS A 3 8.51 9.84 -8.36
N ILE A 4 7.30 9.40 -8.68
CA ILE A 4 6.21 10.27 -9.13
C ILE A 4 4.97 9.98 -8.28
N ASP A 5 4.50 11.03 -7.65
CA ASP A 5 3.26 11.04 -6.91
C ASP A 5 2.16 11.65 -7.80
N ILE A 6 1.11 10.87 -8.08
CA ILE A 6 0.02 11.29 -8.96
C ILE A 6 -0.82 12.40 -8.31
N ASP A 7 -0.84 12.52 -6.98
CA ASP A 7 -1.54 13.60 -6.29
C ASP A 7 -1.07 14.99 -6.75
N TYR A 8 0.21 15.13 -7.13
CA TYR A 8 0.74 16.39 -7.69
C TYR A 8 0.39 16.63 -9.16
N VAL A 9 -0.18 15.63 -9.82
CA VAL A 9 -0.58 15.73 -11.25
C VAL A 9 -2.09 15.86 -11.36
N TYR A 10 -2.82 15.21 -10.46
CA TYR A 10 -4.27 15.24 -10.43
C TYR A 10 -4.79 16.66 -10.20
N ASP A 11 -5.87 16.99 -10.91
CA ASP A 11 -6.65 18.19 -10.67
C ASP A 11 -8.13 17.89 -11.02
N GLU A 12 -9.06 18.53 -10.31
CA GLU A 12 -10.49 18.43 -10.61
C GLU A 12 -10.80 19.12 -11.94
N ASP A 13 -10.11 20.25 -12.23
CA ASP A 13 -10.13 20.88 -13.54
C ASP A 13 -9.31 20.04 -14.53
N LYS A 14 -10.00 19.44 -15.49
CA LYS A 14 -9.38 18.54 -16.48
C LYS A 14 -8.40 19.26 -17.42
N GLU A 15 -8.57 20.53 -17.65
CA GLU A 15 -7.61 21.32 -18.42
C GLU A 15 -6.31 21.54 -17.62
N GLN A 16 -6.43 21.89 -16.33
CA GLN A 16 -5.29 22.01 -15.45
C GLN A 16 -4.58 20.66 -15.28
N GLN A 17 -5.34 19.57 -15.07
CA GLN A 17 -4.78 18.22 -15.00
C GLN A 17 -3.98 17.88 -16.29
N ARG A 18 -4.51 18.22 -17.46
CA ARG A 18 -3.81 18.01 -18.73
C ARG A 18 -2.49 18.78 -18.78
N GLN A 19 -2.48 20.03 -18.34
CA GLN A 19 -1.27 20.87 -18.27
C GLN A 19 -0.25 20.27 -17.27
N ASN A 20 -0.69 19.80 -16.11
CA ASN A 20 0.16 19.14 -15.13
C ASN A 20 0.82 17.88 -15.70
N ILE A 21 0.07 17.07 -16.46
CA ILE A 21 0.62 15.90 -17.15
C ILE A 21 1.68 16.31 -18.18
N GLN A 22 1.42 17.32 -18.99
CA GLN A 22 2.40 17.80 -19.97
C GLN A 22 3.68 18.32 -19.30
N ALA A 23 3.54 19.04 -18.19
CA ALA A 23 4.68 19.50 -17.41
C ALA A 23 5.48 18.34 -16.82
N LEU A 24 4.80 17.29 -16.33
CA LEU A 24 5.45 16.05 -15.87
C LEU A 24 6.23 15.38 -17.00
N LEU A 25 5.62 15.14 -18.16
CA LEU A 25 6.27 14.49 -19.30
C LEU A 25 7.49 15.28 -19.79
N LYS A 26 7.39 16.62 -19.84
CA LYS A 26 8.55 17.49 -20.12
C LYS A 26 9.66 17.31 -19.11
N ARG A 27 9.35 17.24 -17.82
CA ARG A 27 10.32 17.01 -16.73
C ARG A 27 11.00 15.64 -16.87
N ILE A 28 10.23 14.57 -17.17
CA ILE A 28 10.77 13.24 -17.41
C ILE A 28 11.75 13.26 -18.59
N ASN A 29 11.42 13.94 -19.68
CA ASN A 29 12.28 14.06 -20.86
C ASN A 29 13.56 14.87 -20.61
N VAL A 30 13.54 15.81 -19.67
CA VAL A 30 14.75 16.56 -19.26
C VAL A 30 15.63 15.70 -18.34
N VAL A 31 15.04 15.04 -17.35
CA VAL A 31 15.79 14.22 -16.35
C VAL A 31 16.25 12.88 -16.92
N GLN A 32 15.51 12.34 -17.90
CA GLN A 32 15.78 11.06 -18.57
C GLN A 32 15.98 9.86 -17.60
N PRO A 33 15.09 9.64 -16.63
CA PRO A 33 15.20 8.45 -15.80
C PRO A 33 14.94 7.20 -16.64
N ASN A 34 15.67 6.12 -16.40
CA ASN A 34 15.35 4.84 -17.04
C ASN A 34 14.22 4.08 -16.31
N THR A 35 13.96 4.42 -15.07
CA THR A 35 12.98 3.76 -14.20
C THR A 35 12.13 4.80 -13.47
N ILE A 36 10.83 4.55 -13.39
CA ILE A 36 9.87 5.34 -12.64
C ILE A 36 9.18 4.46 -11.58
N PHE A 37 9.06 4.97 -10.36
CA PHE A 37 8.13 4.51 -9.35
C PHE A 37 6.92 5.45 -9.36
N LEU A 38 5.77 4.94 -9.79
CA LEU A 38 4.54 5.71 -9.99
C LEU A 38 3.52 5.33 -8.92
N GLN A 39 3.17 6.28 -8.05
CA GLN A 39 2.15 6.09 -7.02
C GLN A 39 0.79 5.87 -7.66
N ALA A 40 0.11 4.79 -7.28
CA ALA A 40 -1.20 4.44 -7.84
C ALA A 40 -2.38 4.75 -6.89
N PHE A 41 -2.09 5.28 -5.70
CA PHE A 41 -3.07 5.64 -4.68
C PHE A 41 -3.04 7.14 -4.38
N ALA A 42 -4.07 7.62 -3.69
CA ALA A 42 -4.19 8.99 -3.21
C ALA A 42 -4.39 9.00 -1.69
N ASP A 43 -3.78 9.99 -1.04
CA ASP A 43 -3.85 10.28 0.38
C ASP A 43 -4.22 11.76 0.57
N PRO A 44 -5.50 12.12 0.33
CA PRO A 44 -5.92 13.53 0.32
C PRO A 44 -5.89 14.19 1.69
N ASP A 45 -5.92 13.44 2.78
CA ASP A 45 -5.83 13.97 4.16
C ASP A 45 -4.41 13.89 4.75
N ALA A 46 -3.45 13.40 3.95
CA ALA A 46 -2.02 13.34 4.29
C ALA A 46 -1.72 12.56 5.58
N ASN A 47 -2.46 11.47 5.84
CA ASN A 47 -2.23 10.60 6.99
C ASN A 47 -1.31 9.41 6.69
N GLY A 48 -0.85 9.27 5.45
CA GLY A 48 0.04 8.20 4.97
C GLY A 48 -0.66 6.94 4.53
N SER A 49 -2.00 6.93 4.45
CA SER A 49 -2.80 5.77 4.07
C SER A 49 -3.59 6.05 2.80
N ALA A 50 -3.89 5.01 2.02
CA ALA A 50 -4.61 5.15 0.77
C ALA A 50 -6.13 5.22 1.00
N ASP A 51 -6.73 6.40 0.81
CA ASP A 51 -8.19 6.63 0.85
C ASP A 51 -8.85 6.39 -0.48
N GLN A 52 -8.15 6.70 -1.54
CA GLN A 52 -8.60 6.66 -2.91
C GLN A 52 -7.50 6.09 -3.80
N VAL A 53 -7.85 5.74 -5.02
CA VAL A 53 -6.87 5.21 -6.00
C VAL A 53 -7.06 5.83 -7.38
N TYR A 54 -6.03 5.69 -8.23
CA TYR A 54 -6.01 6.17 -9.61
C TYR A 54 -6.23 5.06 -10.64
N PHE A 55 -6.83 3.94 -10.21
CA PHE A 55 -7.18 2.81 -11.07
C PHE A 55 -8.51 2.18 -10.64
N LYS A 56 -9.21 1.55 -11.57
CA LYS A 56 -10.50 0.89 -11.28
C LYS A 56 -10.30 -0.32 -10.38
N ASN A 57 -11.08 -0.40 -9.28
CA ASN A 57 -11.11 -1.53 -8.36
C ASN A 57 -12.48 -1.61 -7.66
N ARG A 58 -12.73 -2.72 -6.96
CA ARG A 58 -14.01 -3.03 -6.29
C ARG A 58 -14.18 -2.36 -4.93
N HIS A 59 -13.10 -1.98 -4.25
CA HIS A 59 -13.13 -1.75 -2.81
C HIS A 59 -12.85 -0.31 -2.40
N ILE A 60 -11.82 0.28 -2.97
CA ILE A 60 -11.36 1.63 -2.61
C ILE A 60 -11.98 2.65 -3.59
N PRO A 61 -12.43 3.81 -3.12
CA PRO A 61 -12.98 4.84 -3.98
C PRO A 61 -11.99 5.23 -5.10
N LEU A 62 -12.52 5.36 -6.31
CA LEU A 62 -11.77 5.86 -7.46
C LEU A 62 -11.73 7.39 -7.40
N ARG A 63 -10.54 7.98 -7.32
CA ARG A 63 -10.36 9.43 -7.46
C ARG A 63 -10.42 9.86 -8.93
N ASP A 64 -9.65 9.17 -9.75
CA ASP A 64 -9.68 9.27 -11.22
C ASP A 64 -8.99 8.01 -11.79
N ASN A 65 -9.32 7.64 -13.02
CA ASN A 65 -8.63 6.53 -13.71
C ASN A 65 -7.36 7.02 -14.43
N LEU A 66 -6.50 7.71 -13.69
CA LEU A 66 -5.35 8.44 -14.23
C LEU A 66 -4.11 7.56 -14.40
N PHE A 67 -3.94 6.54 -13.58
CA PHE A 67 -2.77 5.67 -13.60
C PHE A 67 -2.50 5.02 -14.97
N PRO A 68 -3.45 4.29 -15.60
CA PRO A 68 -3.22 3.68 -16.90
C PRO A 68 -2.96 4.72 -18.01
N THR A 69 -3.58 5.89 -17.91
CA THR A 69 -3.36 7.00 -18.84
C THR A 69 -1.92 7.51 -18.76
N LEU A 70 -1.41 7.73 -17.56
CA LEU A 70 -0.02 8.17 -17.34
C LEU A 70 0.98 7.13 -17.80
N VAL A 71 0.79 5.85 -17.47
CA VAL A 71 1.66 4.77 -17.94
C VAL A 71 1.74 4.75 -19.46
N SER A 72 0.60 4.85 -20.16
CA SER A 72 0.55 4.90 -21.62
C SER A 72 1.29 6.10 -22.20
N GLN A 73 1.08 7.29 -21.62
CA GLN A 73 1.74 8.51 -22.11
C GLN A 73 3.24 8.50 -21.83
N ILE A 74 3.68 8.07 -20.64
CA ILE A 74 5.10 7.95 -20.31
C ILE A 74 5.79 7.00 -21.30
N ARG A 75 5.22 5.83 -21.55
CA ARG A 75 5.78 4.84 -22.48
C ARG A 75 5.85 5.34 -23.92
N SER A 76 4.85 6.12 -24.38
CA SER A 76 4.79 6.59 -25.78
C SER A 76 5.60 7.85 -26.04
N THR A 77 5.90 8.67 -25.02
CA THR A 77 6.49 10.01 -25.22
C THR A 77 7.84 10.21 -24.54
N THR A 78 8.33 9.22 -23.80
CA THR A 78 9.61 9.31 -23.08
C THR A 78 10.49 8.08 -23.35
N GLN A 79 11.75 8.11 -22.85
CA GLN A 79 12.69 7.00 -22.95
C GLN A 79 12.73 6.10 -21.71
N VAL A 80 11.72 6.19 -20.85
CA VAL A 80 11.58 5.36 -19.65
C VAL A 80 11.45 3.89 -20.07
N LYS A 81 12.27 3.03 -19.47
CA LYS A 81 12.30 1.59 -19.74
C LYS A 81 11.41 0.81 -18.79
N HIS A 82 11.38 1.22 -17.53
CA HIS A 82 10.69 0.47 -16.48
C HIS A 82 9.78 1.37 -15.68
N ILE A 83 8.54 0.91 -15.46
CA ILE A 83 7.54 1.59 -14.62
C ILE A 83 7.06 0.58 -13.56
N TYR A 84 7.32 0.90 -12.30
CA TYR A 84 6.80 0.14 -11.16
C TYR A 84 5.65 0.91 -10.53
N ALA A 85 4.54 0.23 -10.26
CA ALA A 85 3.46 0.83 -9.49
C ALA A 85 3.81 0.82 -8.00
N TRP A 86 3.68 1.96 -7.33
CA TRP A 86 3.87 2.07 -5.89
C TRP A 86 2.51 1.97 -5.20
N LEU A 87 2.34 0.94 -4.36
CA LEU A 87 1.07 0.58 -3.71
C LEU A 87 1.30 0.13 -2.25
N PRO A 88 0.38 0.47 -1.33
CA PRO A 88 0.42 -0.03 0.04
C PRO A 88 0.09 -1.52 0.12
N LEU A 89 0.64 -2.21 1.12
CA LEU A 89 0.20 -3.56 1.52
C LEU A 89 -0.85 -3.51 2.63
N MET A 90 -0.65 -2.69 3.65
CA MET A 90 -1.52 -2.60 4.81
C MET A 90 -2.20 -1.24 4.97
N ALA A 91 -1.57 -0.15 4.49
CA ALA A 91 -2.04 1.23 4.68
C ALA A 91 -3.22 1.58 3.75
N TRP A 92 -4.33 0.91 3.94
CA TRP A 92 -5.57 1.10 3.22
C TRP A 92 -6.69 1.59 4.14
N GLU A 93 -7.34 2.70 3.76
CA GLU A 93 -8.55 3.19 4.41
C GLU A 93 -9.79 2.78 3.60
N PHE A 94 -10.39 1.69 4.00
CA PHE A 94 -11.62 1.23 3.36
C PHE A 94 -12.82 2.08 3.76
N PRO A 95 -13.81 2.26 2.86
CA PRO A 95 -15.07 2.91 3.21
C PRO A 95 -15.73 2.27 4.45
N LYS A 96 -16.40 3.07 5.27
CA LYS A 96 -16.99 2.65 6.56
C LYS A 96 -17.97 1.48 6.48
N ARG A 97 -18.51 1.17 5.28
CA ARG A 97 -19.36 -0.01 5.07
C ARG A 97 -18.62 -1.33 5.26
N TYR A 98 -17.28 -1.32 5.13
CA TYR A 98 -16.45 -2.48 5.42
C TYR A 98 -16.17 -2.54 6.92
N LYS A 99 -16.55 -3.66 7.55
CA LYS A 99 -16.28 -3.90 8.98
C LYS A 99 -14.95 -4.61 9.13
N LEU A 100 -13.84 -3.89 8.95
CA LEU A 100 -12.49 -4.42 8.95
C LEU A 100 -11.81 -4.24 10.30
N SER A 101 -10.88 -5.13 10.60
CA SER A 101 -9.98 -4.99 11.73
C SER A 101 -8.78 -4.13 11.30
N TYR A 102 -8.54 -3.05 12.01
CA TYR A 102 -7.37 -2.19 11.83
C TYR A 102 -6.33 -2.45 12.91
N VAL A 103 -5.07 -2.19 12.57
CA VAL A 103 -3.97 -2.22 13.53
C VAL A 103 -4.27 -1.23 14.66
N SER A 104 -4.13 -1.68 15.89
CA SER A 104 -4.33 -0.84 17.06
C SER A 104 -3.09 -0.85 17.96
N HIS A 105 -2.81 0.31 18.57
CA HIS A 105 -1.71 0.47 19.50
C HIS A 105 -2.17 0.17 20.93
N SER A 106 -1.36 -0.50 21.73
CA SER A 106 -1.72 -0.93 23.09
C SER A 106 -1.96 0.22 24.09
N ALA A 107 -1.35 1.38 23.85
CA ALA A 107 -1.59 2.59 24.64
C ALA A 107 -2.82 3.40 24.18
N GLY A 108 -3.53 2.91 23.16
CA GLY A 108 -4.63 3.63 22.52
C GLY A 108 -4.15 4.68 21.52
N GLY A 109 -5.08 5.18 20.70
CA GLY A 109 -4.80 6.17 19.67
C GLY A 109 -4.25 5.59 18.37
N LYS A 110 -4.19 6.45 17.36
CA LYS A 110 -3.57 6.17 16.07
C LYS A 110 -2.11 6.59 16.14
N GLN A 111 -1.19 5.73 15.76
CA GLN A 111 0.22 6.07 15.61
C GLN A 111 0.70 5.58 14.24
N GLY A 112 1.25 6.51 13.44
CA GLY A 112 1.64 6.23 12.06
C GLY A 112 0.46 6.01 11.13
N TYR A 113 0.69 5.29 10.07
CA TYR A 113 -0.31 4.97 9.04
C TYR A 113 -1.52 4.23 9.62
N ILE A 114 -2.71 4.53 9.10
CA ILE A 114 -3.89 3.68 9.33
C ILE A 114 -3.68 2.41 8.51
N ARG A 115 -3.58 1.26 9.17
CA ARG A 115 -3.25 -0.03 8.53
C ARG A 115 -4.32 -1.06 8.86
N VAL A 116 -4.78 -1.79 7.85
CA VAL A 116 -5.59 -2.98 8.09
C VAL A 116 -4.78 -4.03 8.84
N SER A 117 -5.40 -4.73 9.79
CA SER A 117 -4.70 -5.77 10.55
C SER A 117 -4.31 -6.94 9.62
N PRO A 118 -3.04 -7.35 9.58
CA PRO A 118 -2.62 -8.48 8.76
C PRO A 118 -3.14 -9.82 9.30
N PHE A 119 -3.61 -9.84 10.55
CA PHE A 119 -4.12 -11.04 11.21
C PHE A 119 -5.60 -11.33 10.88
N ASP A 120 -6.28 -10.43 10.15
CA ASP A 120 -7.65 -10.64 9.71
C ASP A 120 -7.66 -11.23 8.29
N PRO A 121 -8.09 -12.49 8.10
CA PRO A 121 -8.15 -13.11 6.76
C PRO A 121 -9.04 -12.33 5.78
N GLN A 122 -10.04 -11.60 6.28
CA GLN A 122 -10.89 -10.78 5.42
C GLN A 122 -10.13 -9.59 4.84
N ASN A 123 -9.22 -8.98 5.62
CA ASN A 123 -8.35 -7.92 5.15
C ASN A 123 -7.42 -8.42 4.04
N LEU A 124 -6.79 -9.59 4.24
CA LEU A 124 -5.94 -10.20 3.22
C LEU A 124 -6.72 -10.45 1.92
N LYS A 125 -7.96 -10.95 2.02
CA LYS A 125 -8.82 -11.15 0.85
C LYS A 125 -9.05 -9.84 0.09
N TYR A 126 -9.47 -8.77 0.77
CA TYR A 126 -9.79 -7.51 0.10
C TYR A 126 -8.55 -6.82 -0.48
N VAL A 127 -7.43 -6.85 0.23
CA VAL A 127 -6.15 -6.35 -0.31
C VAL A 127 -5.75 -7.15 -1.56
N SER A 128 -5.87 -8.48 -1.52
CA SER A 128 -5.62 -9.33 -2.69
C SER A 128 -6.51 -8.96 -3.88
N GLU A 129 -7.78 -8.69 -3.64
CA GLU A 129 -8.74 -8.30 -4.69
C GLU A 129 -8.41 -6.92 -5.28
N ILE A 130 -7.87 -5.96 -4.48
CA ILE A 130 -7.38 -4.67 -5.00
C ILE A 130 -6.20 -4.90 -5.97
N TYR A 131 -5.25 -5.75 -5.59
CA TYR A 131 -4.10 -6.08 -6.44
C TYR A 131 -4.52 -6.83 -7.71
N LEU A 132 -5.47 -7.76 -7.63
CA LEU A 132 -6.02 -8.44 -8.79
C LEU A 132 -6.68 -7.45 -9.77
N ASP A 133 -7.50 -6.53 -9.26
CA ASP A 133 -8.15 -5.50 -10.08
C ASP A 133 -7.11 -4.57 -10.73
N PHE A 134 -6.07 -4.22 -9.98
CA PHE A 134 -4.96 -3.43 -10.50
C PHE A 134 -4.27 -4.13 -11.68
N MET A 135 -3.88 -5.40 -11.49
CA MET A 135 -3.17 -6.18 -12.50
C MET A 135 -4.01 -6.46 -13.76
N GLN A 136 -5.34 -6.54 -13.63
CA GLN A 136 -6.23 -6.75 -14.77
C GLN A 136 -6.35 -5.53 -15.68
N SER A 137 -6.15 -4.33 -15.14
CA SER A 137 -6.38 -3.06 -15.85
C SER A 137 -5.12 -2.26 -16.15
N ASN A 138 -3.95 -2.69 -15.64
CA ASN A 138 -2.70 -1.95 -15.77
C ASN A 138 -1.55 -2.87 -16.18
N SER A 139 -0.67 -2.35 -17.04
CA SER A 139 0.54 -3.03 -17.48
C SER A 139 1.76 -2.28 -16.95
N VAL A 140 2.45 -2.87 -15.97
CA VAL A 140 3.66 -2.34 -15.34
C VAL A 140 4.76 -3.40 -15.30
N ASP A 141 6.00 -2.99 -15.08
CA ASP A 141 7.14 -3.92 -15.02
C ASP A 141 7.30 -4.55 -13.63
N GLY A 142 6.55 -4.08 -12.64
CA GLY A 142 6.51 -4.64 -11.29
C GLY A 142 5.76 -3.74 -10.31
N ILE A 143 5.71 -4.22 -9.06
CA ILE A 143 5.12 -3.50 -7.93
C ILE A 143 6.22 -3.13 -6.94
N LEU A 144 6.21 -1.88 -6.50
CA LEU A 144 6.95 -1.40 -5.35
C LEU A 144 5.97 -1.31 -4.18
N TYR A 145 6.20 -2.07 -3.14
CA TYR A 145 5.41 -1.95 -1.92
C TYR A 145 5.79 -0.71 -1.12
N HIS A 146 4.79 -0.08 -0.53
CA HIS A 146 4.98 1.00 0.44
C HIS A 146 5.68 0.46 1.71
N ASP A 147 6.28 1.33 2.51
CA ASP A 147 6.98 0.99 3.75
C ASP A 147 6.03 0.75 4.95
N ASP A 148 4.81 0.34 4.69
CA ASP A 148 3.71 0.19 5.63
C ASP A 148 3.60 -1.22 6.27
N VAL A 149 4.41 -2.17 5.82
CA VAL A 149 4.42 -3.55 6.31
C VAL A 149 5.21 -3.65 7.61
N THR A 150 4.75 -2.92 8.60
CA THR A 150 5.44 -2.82 9.89
C THR A 150 4.46 -2.90 11.05
N LEU A 151 4.91 -3.48 12.16
CA LEU A 151 4.22 -3.46 13.45
C LEU A 151 5.26 -3.12 14.52
N SER A 152 5.01 -2.06 15.29
CA SER A 152 5.82 -1.73 16.44
C SER A 152 5.70 -2.78 17.55
N ASP A 153 6.51 -2.68 18.60
CA ASP A 153 6.42 -3.58 19.76
C ASP A 153 5.03 -3.51 20.44
N TYR A 154 4.34 -2.37 20.31
CA TYR A 154 3.02 -2.10 20.90
C TYR A 154 1.84 -2.43 19.98
N GLU A 155 2.08 -2.85 18.76
CA GLU A 155 1.10 -3.19 17.73
C GLU A 155 1.23 -4.67 17.33
N ASP A 156 0.21 -5.30 16.83
CA ASP A 156 -1.18 -4.96 16.83
C ASP A 156 -1.82 -5.38 18.15
N SER A 157 -2.58 -4.52 18.81
CA SER A 157 -3.29 -4.82 20.05
C SER A 157 -4.78 -5.14 19.85
N SER A 158 -5.22 -5.32 18.62
CA SER A 158 -6.58 -5.72 18.27
C SER A 158 -6.92 -7.12 18.83
N ASN A 159 -8.20 -7.39 19.01
CA ASN A 159 -8.65 -8.68 19.52
C ASN A 159 -8.27 -9.85 18.59
N ILE A 160 -8.23 -9.62 17.27
CA ILE A 160 -7.86 -10.66 16.30
C ILE A 160 -6.36 -10.96 16.39
N ALA A 161 -5.53 -9.93 16.52
CA ALA A 161 -4.09 -10.09 16.71
C ALA A 161 -3.77 -10.81 18.02
N LYS A 162 -4.44 -10.43 19.12
CA LYS A 162 -4.26 -11.08 20.42
C LYS A 162 -4.58 -12.57 20.38
N LYS A 163 -5.65 -12.97 19.69
CA LYS A 163 -5.98 -14.39 19.48
C LYS A 163 -4.88 -15.12 18.71
N MET A 164 -4.31 -14.49 17.69
CA MET A 164 -3.18 -15.05 16.96
C MET A 164 -1.96 -15.23 17.86
N TYR A 165 -1.59 -14.21 18.66
CA TYR A 165 -0.47 -14.31 19.59
C TYR A 165 -0.66 -15.42 20.64
N GLN A 166 -1.90 -15.59 21.14
CA GLN A 166 -2.23 -16.69 22.05
C GLN A 166 -2.05 -18.06 21.37
N SER A 167 -2.43 -18.20 20.10
CA SER A 167 -2.19 -19.44 19.34
C SER A 167 -0.70 -19.76 19.14
N TRP A 168 0.16 -18.74 19.17
CA TRP A 168 1.62 -18.88 19.16
C TRP A 168 2.21 -19.13 20.57
N GLY A 169 1.37 -19.19 21.61
CA GLY A 169 1.80 -19.43 23.01
C GLY A 169 2.22 -18.17 23.77
N PHE A 170 1.86 -16.96 23.31
CA PHE A 170 2.22 -15.70 23.95
C PHE A 170 1.08 -15.11 24.78
N ASN A 171 1.42 -14.60 25.98
CA ASN A 171 0.52 -13.71 26.73
C ASN A 171 0.70 -12.28 26.25
N SER A 172 -0.11 -11.88 25.27
CA SER A 172 0.01 -10.59 24.60
C SER A 172 -0.22 -9.38 25.50
N ASP A 173 -1.06 -9.50 26.54
CA ASP A 173 -1.36 -8.37 27.42
C ASP A 173 -0.17 -7.93 28.28
N GLN A 174 0.74 -8.85 28.58
CA GLN A 174 1.99 -8.51 29.25
C GLN A 174 3.02 -7.93 28.26
N LEU A 175 3.17 -8.54 27.10
CA LEU A 175 4.21 -8.19 26.13
C LEU A 175 3.96 -6.83 25.46
N LEU A 176 2.71 -6.48 25.15
CA LEU A 176 2.35 -5.19 24.55
C LEU A 176 2.42 -4.00 25.52
N LYS A 177 2.56 -4.24 26.83
CA LYS A 177 2.68 -3.19 27.86
C LYS A 177 4.12 -2.90 28.27
N GLN A 178 5.07 -3.75 27.90
CA GLN A 178 6.46 -3.61 28.34
C GLN A 178 7.24 -2.64 27.44
N SER A 179 7.51 -1.45 27.96
CA SER A 179 8.08 -0.33 27.20
C SER A 179 9.61 -0.35 27.00
N LYS A 180 10.35 -1.33 27.53
CA LYS A 180 11.82 -1.37 27.41
C LYS A 180 12.36 -2.79 27.40
N HIS A 181 12.50 -3.37 26.21
CA HIS A 181 13.35 -4.56 26.06
C HIS A 181 14.60 -4.22 25.24
N PRO A 182 15.80 -4.49 25.76
CA PRO A 182 17.05 -4.29 25.02
C PRO A 182 17.27 -5.31 23.88
N LYS A 183 16.38 -6.28 23.74
CA LYS A 183 16.38 -7.28 22.66
C LYS A 183 14.98 -7.44 22.07
N PRO A 184 14.85 -7.67 20.74
CA PRO A 184 13.56 -7.97 20.12
C PRO A 184 12.92 -9.14 20.88
N SER A 185 11.68 -8.97 21.31
CA SER A 185 10.92 -10.03 21.96
C SER A 185 10.74 -11.21 21.00
N GLN A 186 10.54 -12.43 21.51
CA GLN A 186 10.21 -13.56 20.64
C GLN A 186 8.93 -13.27 19.84
N LEU A 187 7.96 -12.58 20.45
CA LEU A 187 6.74 -12.15 19.77
C LEU A 187 7.07 -11.26 18.55
N ALA A 188 8.04 -10.34 18.64
CA ALA A 188 8.45 -9.50 17.51
C ALA A 188 8.92 -10.35 16.32
N LYS A 189 9.68 -11.41 16.56
CA LYS A 189 10.13 -12.35 15.51
C LYS A 189 8.96 -13.05 14.82
N PHE A 190 7.95 -13.49 15.59
CA PHE A 190 6.75 -14.11 15.04
C PHE A 190 5.92 -13.10 14.21
N LYS A 191 5.78 -11.87 14.71
CA LYS A 191 5.11 -10.80 13.95
C LYS A 191 5.81 -10.54 12.63
N THR A 192 7.13 -10.37 12.63
CA THR A 192 7.91 -10.16 11.40
C THR A 192 7.72 -11.31 10.41
N ALA A 193 7.89 -12.56 10.87
CA ALA A 193 7.68 -13.72 9.99
C ALA A 193 6.26 -13.79 9.41
N TYR A 194 5.26 -13.34 10.15
CA TYR A 194 3.88 -13.31 9.68
C TYR A 194 3.65 -12.18 8.65
N LEU A 195 4.26 -11.00 8.86
CA LEU A 195 4.23 -9.92 7.89
C LEU A 195 4.92 -10.31 6.57
N ASP A 196 6.05 -11.02 6.66
CA ASP A 196 6.73 -11.55 5.48
C ASP A 196 5.82 -12.51 4.70
N GLN A 197 5.12 -13.41 5.41
CA GLN A 197 4.15 -14.32 4.79
C GLN A 197 2.96 -13.58 4.15
N PHE A 198 2.49 -12.49 4.78
CA PHE A 198 1.43 -11.65 4.22
C PHE A 198 1.89 -11.02 2.90
N ALA A 199 3.07 -10.39 2.88
CA ALA A 199 3.65 -9.77 1.69
C ALA A 199 3.93 -10.80 0.59
N GLU A 200 4.46 -11.98 0.96
CA GLU A 200 4.70 -13.09 0.03
C GLU A 200 3.39 -13.61 -0.58
N GLY A 201 2.33 -13.70 0.21
CA GLY A 201 0.99 -14.11 -0.25
C GLY A 201 0.47 -13.19 -1.36
N ILE A 202 0.55 -11.87 -1.17
CA ILE A 202 0.18 -10.87 -2.19
C ILE A 202 1.10 -11.00 -3.43
N SER A 203 2.42 -11.15 -3.21
CA SER A 203 3.38 -11.29 -4.31
C SER A 203 3.10 -12.53 -5.17
N LYS A 204 2.70 -13.64 -4.57
CA LYS A 204 2.32 -14.86 -5.31
C LYS A 204 1.08 -14.64 -6.18
N ILE A 205 0.08 -13.91 -5.66
CA ILE A 205 -1.14 -13.57 -6.42
C ILE A 205 -0.79 -12.71 -7.64
N ILE A 206 0.06 -11.69 -7.46
CA ILE A 206 0.52 -10.83 -8.55
C ILE A 206 1.25 -11.64 -9.63
N LYS A 207 2.21 -12.48 -9.21
CA LYS A 207 2.99 -13.32 -10.15
C LYS A 207 2.15 -14.35 -10.91
N GLN A 208 1.04 -14.80 -10.34
CA GLN A 208 0.11 -15.68 -11.06
C GLN A 208 -0.63 -14.96 -12.20
N GLN A 209 -0.82 -13.64 -12.10
CA GLN A 209 -1.46 -12.85 -13.16
C GLN A 209 -0.47 -12.42 -14.24
N GLN A 210 0.78 -12.18 -13.87
CA GLN A 210 1.88 -11.83 -14.80
C GLN A 210 3.13 -12.63 -14.41
N PRO A 211 3.32 -13.83 -14.99
CA PRO A 211 4.40 -14.75 -14.60
C PRO A 211 5.82 -14.29 -15.00
N ASN A 212 5.95 -13.28 -15.86
CA ASN A 212 7.24 -12.79 -16.41
C ASN A 212 7.66 -11.47 -15.79
#